data_33e74773be69bb4153c4ce10c2d98805
#
_entry.id   33e74773be69bb4153c4ce10c2d98805
#
_cell.length_a   1.000
_cell.length_b   1.000
_cell.length_c   1.000
_cell.angle_alpha   90.00
_cell.angle_beta   90.00
_cell.angle_gamma   90.00
#
_symmetry.space_group_name_H-M   'P 1'
#
loop_
_entity.id
_entity.type
_entity.pdbx_description
1 polymer ?
#
loop_
_entity_poly.entity_id
_entity_poly.type
_entity_poly.pdbx_seq_one_letter_code
_entity_poly.pdbx_strand_id
1 'polypeptide(L)'
;DRVAAAASGAAAVRPFSASRRLAPPRGGAISRAMTRAPQPLIRNFSIIAHIDHGKSTLADRLIQRTGGLAEREMQDQVLDSMDIERERGITIKAQTVRLSYRAKDGETYVLNLMDTPGHVDFAYEVSRSLAACEGSLLVVDASQGVEAQTLANVYQAIDNNHEIVPVLNKIDLPAAEPDRVKEQIEEVIGLDASDAVMISAKTGIGIDDVLEAIVTRLPPPQGDADAPLKAMLVDSWYDTYLGVVVLFRVIDGRLRKGQRIKMLGTGAAYEIDRLGVFTPKMVDMESLGPGEVGFFTASIKEVADTRVGDTITDEKKPTAEPLPGFRPAQPVVFCGL
;
A
#
# COMPACT_ATOMS: atom_id res chain seq x y z
N ASP A 1 58.50 -33.75 62.93
CA ASP A 1 59.08 -32.73 62.13
C ASP A 1 58.05 -32.12 61.18
N ARG A 2 57.81 -30.86 61.47
CA ARG A 2 57.22 -29.79 60.69
C ARG A 2 55.80 -29.99 60.11
N VAL A 3 54.89 -29.49 60.89
CA VAL A 3 53.52 -29.04 60.61
C VAL A 3 53.54 -27.77 59.78
N ALA A 4 52.72 -27.70 58.78
CA ALA A 4 52.35 -26.44 58.09
C ALA A 4 50.82 -26.29 58.09
N ALA A 5 50.37 -25.23 58.74
CA ALA A 5 48.98 -24.84 58.88
C ALA A 5 48.42 -24.24 57.57
N ALA A 6 47.24 -24.66 57.20
CA ALA A 6 46.47 -24.02 56.16
C ALA A 6 45.32 -23.19 56.77
N ALA A 7 45.36 -21.91 56.53
CA ALA A 7 44.37 -20.95 57.00
C ALA A 7 43.03 -21.02 56.16
N SER A 8 41.97 -21.09 56.92
CA SER A 8 40.59 -21.01 56.39
C SER A 8 40.24 -19.57 55.96
N GLY A 9 39.96 -19.36 54.66
CA GLY A 9 39.39 -18.12 54.13
C GLY A 9 37.91 -18.22 54.07
N ALA A 10 37.20 -17.57 54.98
CA ALA A 10 35.73 -17.40 54.91
C ALA A 10 35.39 -16.38 53.85
N ALA A 11 34.74 -16.80 52.80
CA ALA A 11 34.15 -15.92 51.77
C ALA A 11 32.87 -15.27 52.33
N ALA A 12 32.92 -13.95 52.48
CA ALA A 12 31.79 -13.11 52.87
C ALA A 12 30.73 -13.07 51.74
N VAL A 13 29.54 -13.57 52.03
CA VAL A 13 28.36 -13.45 51.18
C VAL A 13 27.89 -11.99 51.26
N ARG A 14 27.97 -11.27 50.13
CA ARG A 14 27.36 -9.94 49.99
C ARG A 14 25.86 -10.07 49.78
N PRO A 15 24.99 -9.25 50.45
CA PRO A 15 23.56 -9.28 50.24
C PRO A 15 23.22 -8.69 48.87
N PHE A 16 22.32 -9.35 48.18
CA PHE A 16 21.70 -8.95 46.91
C PHE A 16 20.92 -7.64 47.11
N SER A 17 21.41 -6.54 46.54
CA SER A 17 20.82 -5.23 46.61
C SER A 17 19.68 -5.12 45.61
N ALA A 18 18.51 -4.82 46.14
CA ALA A 18 17.37 -4.09 45.58
C ALA A 18 17.09 -4.15 44.07
N SER A 19 15.97 -4.78 43.76
CA SER A 19 15.23 -4.68 42.52
C SER A 19 15.19 -3.25 41.92
N ARG A 20 15.90 -3.05 40.83
CA ARG A 20 15.63 -1.92 39.92
C ARG A 20 14.24 -2.13 39.30
N ARG A 21 13.27 -1.37 39.77
CA ARG A 21 11.99 -1.18 39.07
C ARG A 21 12.34 -0.59 37.69
N LEU A 22 12.14 -1.36 36.63
CA LEU A 22 12.11 -0.85 35.27
C LEU A 22 10.93 0.12 35.19
N ALA A 23 11.23 1.39 35.00
CA ALA A 23 10.23 2.38 34.66
C ALA A 23 9.55 1.98 33.34
N PRO A 24 8.22 2.16 33.20
CA PRO A 24 7.54 1.90 31.93
C PRO A 24 8.14 2.79 30.84
N PRO A 25 8.23 2.31 29.58
CA PRO A 25 8.72 3.13 28.50
C PRO A 25 7.80 4.37 28.38
N ARG A 26 8.39 5.52 28.55
CA ARG A 26 7.73 6.80 28.29
C ARG A 26 7.28 6.77 26.84
N GLY A 27 5.98 6.92 26.62
CA GLY A 27 5.40 7.13 25.29
C GLY A 27 6.05 8.34 24.65
N GLY A 28 7.15 8.12 23.96
CA GLY A 28 7.78 9.10 23.10
C GLY A 28 6.88 9.27 21.89
N ALA A 29 6.32 10.48 21.75
CA ALA A 29 5.64 10.88 20.54
C ALA A 29 6.50 10.49 19.34
N ILE A 30 5.93 9.72 18.41
CA ILE A 30 6.55 9.35 17.14
C ILE A 30 6.50 10.59 16.24
N SER A 31 7.39 11.53 16.52
CA SER A 31 7.85 12.54 15.55
C SER A 31 9.26 12.10 15.11
N ARG A 32 9.36 10.90 14.57
CA ARG A 32 10.51 10.54 13.76
C ARG A 32 10.17 11.03 12.36
N ALA A 33 10.87 12.07 11.88
CA ALA A 33 10.78 12.47 10.49
C ALA A 33 10.86 11.19 9.64
N MET A 34 9.78 10.88 8.89
CA MET A 34 9.78 9.73 8.02
C MET A 34 10.89 9.92 6.98
N THR A 35 11.90 9.08 7.05
CA THR A 35 12.96 9.05 6.06
C THR A 35 12.48 8.26 4.84
N ARG A 36 12.99 8.65 3.68
CA ARG A 36 12.76 7.94 2.43
C ARG A 36 13.21 6.47 2.56
N ALA A 37 12.39 5.53 2.08
CA ALA A 37 12.78 4.13 2.02
C ALA A 37 13.75 3.88 0.86
N PRO A 38 14.73 2.98 1.00
CA PRO A 38 15.50 2.47 -0.12
C PRO A 38 14.57 1.76 -1.11
N GLN A 39 14.73 2.03 -2.40
CA GLN A 39 13.88 1.47 -3.47
C GLN A 39 13.71 -0.07 -3.41
N PRO A 40 14.75 -0.88 -3.14
CA PRO A 40 14.60 -2.33 -3.03
C PRO A 40 13.66 -2.78 -1.90
N LEU A 41 13.42 -1.92 -0.91
CA LEU A 41 12.56 -2.18 0.24
C LEU A 41 11.14 -1.61 0.07
N ILE A 42 10.76 -1.19 -1.13
CA ILE A 42 9.40 -0.72 -1.44
C ILE A 42 8.62 -1.85 -2.13
N ARG A 43 7.34 -1.99 -1.78
CA ARG A 43 6.38 -2.85 -2.49
C ARG A 43 5.10 -2.06 -2.74
N ASN A 44 4.75 -1.90 -4.01
CA ASN A 44 3.49 -1.27 -4.41
C ASN A 44 2.55 -2.37 -4.89
N PHE A 45 1.40 -2.49 -4.27
CA PHE A 45 0.46 -3.55 -4.58
C PHE A 45 -0.99 -3.12 -4.40
N SER A 46 -1.86 -3.78 -5.14
CA SER A 46 -3.30 -3.65 -5.05
C SER A 46 -3.94 -4.92 -4.51
N ILE A 47 -5.20 -4.84 -4.10
CA ILE A 47 -6.01 -6.01 -3.75
C ILE A 47 -7.13 -6.16 -4.77
N ILE A 48 -7.13 -7.28 -5.47
CA ILE A 48 -8.17 -7.70 -6.42
C ILE A 48 -9.06 -8.72 -5.71
N ALA A 49 -10.34 -8.47 -5.62
CA ALA A 49 -11.31 -9.37 -5.00
C ALA A 49 -12.70 -9.16 -5.60
N HIS A 50 -13.52 -10.20 -5.56
CA HIS A 50 -14.95 -10.05 -5.76
C HIS A 50 -15.61 -9.35 -4.56
N ILE A 51 -16.82 -8.84 -4.76
CA ILE A 51 -17.64 -8.29 -3.67
C ILE A 51 -17.81 -9.38 -2.60
N ASP A 52 -17.72 -9.00 -1.34
CA ASP A 52 -17.84 -9.88 -0.17
C ASP A 52 -16.77 -10.98 -0.02
N HIS A 53 -15.73 -11.04 -0.87
CA HIS A 53 -14.58 -11.95 -0.67
C HIS A 53 -13.63 -11.49 0.46
N GLY A 54 -13.89 -10.32 1.06
CA GLY A 54 -13.20 -9.82 2.25
C GLY A 54 -12.00 -8.91 1.96
N LYS A 55 -12.04 -8.18 0.83
CA LYS A 55 -11.02 -7.19 0.44
C LYS A 55 -10.78 -6.14 1.53
N SER A 56 -11.81 -5.39 1.93
CA SER A 56 -11.69 -4.31 2.93
C SER A 56 -11.29 -4.88 4.30
N THR A 57 -11.81 -6.05 4.68
CA THR A 57 -11.41 -6.74 5.93
C THR A 57 -9.93 -7.11 5.91
N LEU A 58 -9.39 -7.58 4.77
CA LEU A 58 -7.96 -7.87 4.66
C LEU A 58 -7.13 -6.59 4.73
N ALA A 59 -7.54 -5.53 4.04
CA ALA A 59 -6.87 -4.23 4.09
C ALA A 59 -6.80 -3.70 5.53
N ASP A 60 -7.89 -3.76 6.29
CA ASP A 60 -7.93 -3.38 7.71
C ASP A 60 -6.95 -4.20 8.54
N ARG A 61 -6.87 -5.53 8.31
CA ARG A 61 -5.91 -6.40 9.02
C ARG A 61 -4.46 -6.07 8.70
N LEU A 62 -4.14 -5.75 7.44
CA LEU A 62 -2.80 -5.32 7.06
C LEU A 62 -2.42 -4.00 7.74
N ILE A 63 -3.33 -3.02 7.77
CA ILE A 63 -3.14 -1.74 8.47
C ILE A 63 -2.94 -1.97 9.97
N GLN A 64 -3.78 -2.79 10.59
CA GLN A 64 -3.70 -3.11 12.02
C GLN A 64 -2.37 -3.81 12.35
N ARG A 65 -1.98 -4.83 11.58
CA ARG A 65 -0.79 -5.63 11.84
C ARG A 65 0.51 -4.84 11.68
N THR A 66 0.54 -3.89 10.76
CA THR A 66 1.69 -3.00 10.54
C THR A 66 1.72 -1.78 11.47
N GLY A 67 0.74 -1.64 12.34
CA GLY A 67 0.66 -0.53 13.30
C GLY A 67 0.34 0.82 12.65
N GLY A 68 -0.30 0.84 11.49
CA GLY A 68 -0.70 2.06 10.77
C GLY A 68 -1.70 2.91 11.56
N LEU A 69 -2.53 2.27 12.39
CA LEU A 69 -3.44 2.92 13.32
C LEU A 69 -3.33 2.32 14.72
N ALA A 70 -3.56 3.12 15.75
CA ALA A 70 -3.70 2.61 17.11
C ALA A 70 -5.00 1.79 17.21
N GLU A 71 -5.01 0.74 18.04
CA GLU A 71 -6.13 -0.20 18.20
C GLU A 71 -7.46 0.53 18.50
N ARG A 72 -7.41 1.60 19.27
CA ARG A 72 -8.56 2.47 19.61
C ARG A 72 -9.05 3.37 18.45
N GLU A 73 -8.25 3.54 17.40
CA GLU A 73 -8.57 4.34 16.22
C GLU A 73 -9.04 3.47 15.04
N MET A 74 -8.93 2.13 15.19
CA MET A 74 -9.43 1.18 14.21
C MET A 74 -10.96 1.21 14.19
N GLN A 75 -11.50 1.43 13.02
CA GLN A 75 -12.92 1.27 12.68
C GLN A 75 -12.99 0.19 11.60
N ASP A 76 -14.14 -0.41 11.43
CA ASP A 76 -14.34 -1.30 10.29
C ASP A 76 -14.28 -0.49 8.99
N GLN A 77 -13.64 -1.06 7.97
CA GLN A 77 -13.49 -0.43 6.66
C GLN A 77 -12.79 0.95 6.71
N VAL A 78 -11.59 0.97 7.31
CA VAL A 78 -10.81 2.21 7.52
C VAL A 78 -10.54 2.97 6.21
N LEU A 79 -10.37 2.26 5.09
CA LEU A 79 -10.12 2.86 3.78
C LEU A 79 -11.41 3.29 3.07
N ASP A 80 -12.56 2.72 3.41
CA ASP A 80 -13.85 3.12 2.83
C ASP A 80 -14.33 4.41 3.51
N SER A 81 -13.95 5.55 2.95
CA SER A 81 -14.17 6.88 3.57
C SER A 81 -15.55 7.47 3.33
N MET A 82 -16.29 6.97 2.33
CA MET A 82 -17.61 7.46 1.96
C MET A 82 -18.71 6.68 2.70
N ASP A 83 -19.75 7.38 3.16
CA ASP A 83 -20.87 6.73 3.84
C ASP A 83 -21.53 5.67 2.97
N ILE A 84 -21.64 5.90 1.67
CA ILE A 84 -22.20 4.96 0.71
C ILE A 84 -21.32 3.71 0.51
N GLU A 85 -20.00 3.83 0.62
CA GLU A 85 -19.09 2.68 0.59
C GLU A 85 -19.35 1.75 1.78
N ARG A 86 -19.45 2.34 2.98
CA ARG A 86 -19.74 1.59 4.22
C ARG A 86 -21.14 1.00 4.24
N GLU A 87 -22.14 1.74 3.77
CA GLU A 87 -23.53 1.26 3.71
C GLU A 87 -23.69 0.06 2.78
N ARG A 88 -22.97 0.08 1.64
CA ARG A 88 -23.07 -0.95 0.60
C ARG A 88 -21.99 -2.03 0.70
N GLY A 89 -20.98 -1.86 1.55
CA GLY A 89 -19.85 -2.78 1.66
C GLY A 89 -18.99 -2.86 0.41
N ILE A 90 -18.92 -1.78 -0.39
CA ILE A 90 -18.15 -1.73 -1.65
C ILE A 90 -17.20 -0.55 -1.64
N THR A 91 -15.99 -0.71 -2.15
CA THR A 91 -15.07 0.38 -2.43
C THR A 91 -15.44 1.03 -3.76
N ILE A 92 -15.65 2.34 -3.77
CA ILE A 92 -15.97 3.13 -4.96
C ILE A 92 -14.73 3.89 -5.42
N LYS A 93 -14.04 4.56 -4.48
CA LYS A 93 -12.84 5.35 -4.76
C LYS A 93 -11.60 4.63 -4.30
N ALA A 94 -10.62 4.50 -5.21
CA ALA A 94 -9.32 3.94 -4.85
C ALA A 94 -8.64 4.80 -3.77
N GLN A 95 -8.16 4.16 -2.73
CA GLN A 95 -7.41 4.80 -1.66
C GLN A 95 -6.01 4.21 -1.53
N THR A 96 -5.08 5.02 -1.06
CA THR A 96 -3.69 4.61 -0.91
C THR A 96 -3.26 4.75 0.53
N VAL A 97 -2.59 3.73 1.05
CA VAL A 97 -1.98 3.79 2.37
C VAL A 97 -0.56 3.24 2.34
N ARG A 98 0.35 3.99 2.97
CA ARG A 98 1.74 3.57 3.19
C ARG A 98 1.86 2.91 4.55
N LEU A 99 2.32 1.66 4.55
CA LEU A 99 2.52 0.84 5.73
C LEU A 99 4.01 0.57 5.92
N SER A 100 4.43 0.35 7.16
CA SER A 100 5.81 -0.02 7.50
C SER A 100 5.79 -1.42 8.11
N TYR A 101 6.46 -2.36 7.46
CA TYR A 101 6.49 -3.76 7.91
C TYR A 101 7.93 -4.23 8.13
N ARG A 102 8.19 -4.78 9.32
CA ARG A 102 9.47 -5.44 9.62
C ARG A 102 9.34 -6.93 9.29
N ALA A 103 9.99 -7.33 8.21
CA ALA A 103 9.92 -8.70 7.70
C ALA A 103 10.82 -9.67 8.49
N LYS A 104 10.65 -10.97 8.22
CA LYS A 104 11.42 -12.05 8.86
C LYS A 104 12.92 -11.99 8.54
N ASP A 105 13.31 -11.37 7.42
CA ASP A 105 14.72 -11.12 7.06
C ASP A 105 15.39 -10.03 7.91
N GLY A 106 14.62 -9.34 8.75
CA GLY A 106 15.08 -8.27 9.65
C GLY A 106 15.04 -6.87 9.04
N GLU A 107 14.75 -6.73 7.73
CA GLU A 107 14.63 -5.45 7.06
C GLU A 107 13.25 -4.82 7.31
N THR A 108 13.16 -3.51 7.13
CA THR A 108 11.89 -2.78 7.23
C THR A 108 11.45 -2.32 5.86
N TYR A 109 10.38 -2.90 5.39
CA TYR A 109 9.79 -2.61 4.09
C TYR A 109 8.74 -1.51 4.18
N VAL A 110 8.62 -0.74 3.12
CA VAL A 110 7.52 0.18 2.86
C VAL A 110 6.55 -0.52 1.91
N LEU A 111 5.34 -0.74 2.39
CA LEU A 111 4.26 -1.35 1.64
C LEU A 111 3.25 -0.26 1.28
N ASN A 112 3.14 0.07 0.00
CA ASN A 112 2.12 0.98 -0.49
C ASN A 112 0.94 0.15 -1.00
N LEU A 113 -0.09 0.07 -0.18
CA LEU A 113 -1.36 -0.57 -0.56
C LEU A 113 -2.21 0.43 -1.33
N MET A 114 -2.66 0.03 -2.51
CA MET A 114 -3.71 0.70 -3.26
C MET A 114 -4.99 -0.13 -3.19
N ASP A 115 -5.94 0.34 -2.41
CA ASP A 115 -7.25 -0.30 -2.32
C ASP A 115 -8.08 0.05 -3.55
N THR A 116 -8.44 -0.97 -4.34
CA THR A 116 -9.10 -0.80 -5.64
C THR A 116 -10.56 -1.21 -5.56
N PRO A 117 -11.46 -0.54 -6.29
CA PRO A 117 -12.84 -1.02 -6.43
C PRO A 117 -12.88 -2.46 -6.96
N GLY A 118 -13.81 -3.27 -6.44
CA GLY A 118 -14.02 -4.64 -6.92
C GLY A 118 -15.02 -4.74 -8.09
N HIS A 119 -15.86 -3.72 -8.28
CA HIS A 119 -16.95 -3.75 -9.24
C HIS A 119 -16.51 -3.33 -10.66
N VAL A 120 -17.03 -4.01 -11.68
CA VAL A 120 -16.69 -3.77 -13.10
C VAL A 120 -17.02 -2.35 -13.59
N ASP A 121 -17.99 -1.69 -13.00
CA ASP A 121 -18.36 -0.32 -13.36
C ASP A 121 -17.24 0.69 -13.06
N PHE A 122 -16.30 0.34 -12.18
CA PHE A 122 -15.14 1.15 -11.78
C PHE A 122 -13.84 0.70 -12.47
N ALA A 123 -13.95 0.05 -13.64
CA ALA A 123 -12.79 -0.47 -14.38
C ALA A 123 -11.72 0.61 -14.68
N TYR A 124 -12.12 1.87 -14.81
CA TYR A 124 -11.19 2.99 -15.02
C TYR A 124 -10.37 3.29 -13.77
N GLU A 125 -11.00 3.32 -12.58
CA GLU A 125 -10.34 3.49 -11.28
C GLU A 125 -9.39 2.33 -10.99
N VAL A 126 -9.82 1.09 -11.31
CA VAL A 126 -8.99 -0.11 -11.19
C VAL A 126 -7.75 0.02 -12.07
N SER A 127 -7.91 0.37 -13.34
CA SER A 127 -6.79 0.51 -14.29
C SER A 127 -5.72 1.51 -13.80
N ARG A 128 -6.13 2.63 -13.21
CA ARG A 128 -5.22 3.66 -12.68
C ARG A 128 -4.43 3.14 -11.47
N SER A 129 -5.11 2.48 -10.56
CA SER A 129 -4.49 1.93 -9.35
C SER A 129 -3.50 0.81 -9.71
N LEU A 130 -3.87 -0.06 -10.64
CA LEU A 130 -3.00 -1.10 -11.13
C LEU A 130 -1.74 -0.51 -11.80
N ALA A 131 -1.85 0.50 -12.64
CA ALA A 131 -0.69 1.13 -13.29
C ALA A 131 0.31 1.74 -12.28
N ALA A 132 -0.11 1.96 -11.04
CA ALA A 132 0.75 2.48 -9.98
C ALA A 132 1.37 1.37 -9.09
N CYS A 133 1.18 0.10 -9.42
CA CYS A 133 1.65 -1.06 -8.65
C CYS A 133 2.53 -1.97 -9.50
N GLU A 134 3.36 -2.78 -8.84
CA GLU A 134 4.11 -3.89 -9.44
C GLU A 134 3.44 -5.23 -9.22
N GLY A 135 2.48 -5.33 -8.30
CA GLY A 135 1.83 -6.59 -8.00
C GLY A 135 0.42 -6.44 -7.44
N SER A 136 -0.25 -7.57 -7.33
CA SER A 136 -1.62 -7.65 -6.82
C SER A 136 -1.81 -8.88 -5.94
N LEU A 137 -2.59 -8.71 -4.86
CA LEU A 137 -3.14 -9.84 -4.12
C LEU A 137 -4.48 -10.22 -4.74
N LEU A 138 -4.60 -11.45 -5.22
CA LEU A 138 -5.86 -12.00 -5.71
C LEU A 138 -6.57 -12.70 -4.55
N VAL A 139 -7.56 -12.06 -3.96
CA VAL A 139 -8.31 -12.59 -2.82
C VAL A 139 -9.56 -13.32 -3.31
N VAL A 140 -9.62 -14.61 -3.02
CA VAL A 140 -10.73 -15.48 -3.38
C VAL A 140 -11.33 -16.10 -2.11
N ASP A 141 -12.65 -16.11 -2.01
CA ASP A 141 -13.37 -16.80 -0.95
C ASP A 141 -13.23 -18.32 -1.13
N ALA A 142 -12.68 -19.00 -0.15
CA ALA A 142 -12.45 -20.45 -0.19
C ALA A 142 -13.75 -21.28 -0.23
N SER A 143 -14.90 -20.68 0.05
CA SER A 143 -16.21 -21.33 -0.03
C SER A 143 -16.93 -21.11 -1.37
N GLN A 144 -16.72 -19.95 -2.00
CA GLN A 144 -17.41 -19.56 -3.23
C GLN A 144 -16.56 -19.88 -4.48
N GLY A 145 -15.25 -19.57 -4.43
CA GLY A 145 -14.34 -19.76 -5.55
C GLY A 145 -14.23 -18.51 -6.45
N VAL A 146 -13.79 -18.72 -7.70
CA VAL A 146 -13.54 -17.64 -8.66
C VAL A 146 -14.84 -17.17 -9.30
N GLU A 147 -15.07 -15.85 -9.23
CA GLU A 147 -16.22 -15.18 -9.81
C GLU A 147 -15.88 -14.38 -11.06
N ALA A 148 -16.85 -14.19 -11.97
CA ALA A 148 -16.61 -13.57 -13.28
C ALA A 148 -16.04 -12.14 -13.21
N GLN A 149 -16.41 -11.34 -12.22
CA GLN A 149 -15.87 -9.99 -12.02
C GLN A 149 -14.39 -10.00 -11.66
N THR A 150 -13.96 -11.01 -10.89
CA THR A 150 -12.56 -11.21 -10.51
C THR A 150 -11.69 -11.39 -11.75
N LEU A 151 -12.16 -12.16 -12.73
CA LEU A 151 -11.43 -12.41 -13.99
C LEU A 151 -11.08 -11.11 -14.72
N ALA A 152 -12.05 -10.20 -14.88
CA ALA A 152 -11.82 -8.93 -15.58
C ALA A 152 -10.69 -8.11 -14.94
N ASN A 153 -10.66 -8.03 -13.60
CA ASN A 153 -9.64 -7.30 -12.87
C ASN A 153 -8.28 -8.00 -12.90
N VAL A 154 -8.27 -9.35 -12.86
CA VAL A 154 -7.04 -10.14 -12.97
C VAL A 154 -6.40 -9.98 -14.35
N TYR A 155 -7.18 -10.02 -15.43
CA TYR A 155 -6.65 -9.79 -16.77
C TYR A 155 -6.08 -8.37 -16.92
N GLN A 156 -6.69 -7.35 -16.31
CA GLN A 156 -6.10 -6.01 -16.28
C GLN A 156 -4.76 -5.98 -15.52
N ALA A 157 -4.62 -6.73 -14.43
CA ALA A 157 -3.36 -6.84 -13.71
C ALA A 157 -2.29 -7.56 -14.56
N ILE A 158 -2.65 -8.64 -15.24
CA ILE A 158 -1.77 -9.34 -16.18
C ILE A 158 -1.31 -8.42 -17.31
N ASP A 159 -2.21 -7.65 -17.90
CA ASP A 159 -1.91 -6.68 -18.96
C ASP A 159 -0.94 -5.57 -18.48
N ASN A 160 -0.93 -5.27 -17.18
CA ASN A 160 0.01 -4.35 -16.54
C ASN A 160 1.29 -5.05 -16.05
N ASN A 161 1.52 -6.32 -16.38
CA ASN A 161 2.65 -7.14 -15.97
C ASN A 161 2.80 -7.27 -14.44
N HIS A 162 1.69 -7.36 -13.71
CA HIS A 162 1.73 -7.57 -12.26
C HIS A 162 2.17 -8.99 -11.91
N GLU A 163 2.99 -9.10 -10.87
CA GLU A 163 3.09 -10.34 -10.13
C GLU A 163 1.82 -10.51 -9.28
N ILE A 164 1.15 -11.66 -9.42
CA ILE A 164 -0.13 -11.91 -8.75
C ILE A 164 0.07 -12.98 -7.69
N VAL A 165 -0.26 -12.65 -6.45
CA VAL A 165 -0.20 -13.57 -5.31
C VAL A 165 -1.62 -14.03 -4.96
N PRO A 166 -1.98 -15.30 -5.19
CA PRO A 166 -3.27 -15.85 -4.79
C PRO A 166 -3.38 -15.94 -3.26
N VAL A 167 -4.52 -15.49 -2.73
CA VAL A 167 -4.86 -15.51 -1.30
C VAL A 167 -6.25 -16.10 -1.12
N LEU A 168 -6.36 -17.25 -0.46
CA LEU A 168 -7.63 -17.91 -0.17
C LEU A 168 -8.13 -17.45 1.19
N ASN A 169 -9.21 -16.68 1.19
CA ASN A 169 -9.81 -16.14 2.40
C ASN A 169 -10.99 -16.97 2.90
N LYS A 170 -11.38 -16.73 4.13
CA LYS A 170 -12.49 -17.38 4.84
C LYS A 170 -12.30 -18.88 5.05
N ILE A 171 -11.05 -19.32 5.24
CA ILE A 171 -10.74 -20.74 5.55
C ILE A 171 -11.35 -21.22 6.89
N ASP A 172 -11.83 -20.29 7.71
CA ASP A 172 -12.54 -20.58 8.95
C ASP A 172 -13.99 -21.08 8.76
N LEU A 173 -14.53 -20.95 7.55
CA LEU A 173 -15.90 -21.41 7.26
C LEU A 173 -15.94 -22.93 7.06
N PRO A 174 -16.99 -23.61 7.59
CA PRO A 174 -17.16 -25.05 7.38
C PRO A 174 -17.32 -25.48 5.91
N ALA A 175 -17.75 -24.55 5.05
CA ALA A 175 -17.92 -24.77 3.62
C ALA A 175 -16.66 -24.42 2.79
N ALA A 176 -15.54 -24.08 3.44
CA ALA A 176 -14.31 -23.76 2.75
C ALA A 176 -13.70 -25.02 2.10
N GLU A 177 -13.39 -24.93 0.80
CA GLU A 177 -12.75 -26.00 0.01
C GLU A 177 -11.51 -25.42 -0.69
N PRO A 178 -10.41 -25.17 0.05
CA PRO A 178 -9.22 -24.50 -0.52
C PRO A 178 -8.61 -25.22 -1.72
N ASP A 179 -8.53 -26.55 -1.69
CA ASP A 179 -7.92 -27.33 -2.79
C ASP A 179 -8.73 -27.19 -4.07
N ARG A 180 -10.05 -27.28 -4.00
CA ARG A 180 -10.94 -27.06 -5.15
C ARG A 180 -10.77 -25.64 -5.72
N VAL A 181 -10.62 -24.62 -4.85
CA VAL A 181 -10.48 -23.24 -5.30
C VAL A 181 -9.10 -23.00 -5.92
N LYS A 182 -8.03 -23.67 -5.46
CA LYS A 182 -6.73 -23.65 -6.11
C LYS A 182 -6.81 -24.19 -7.53
N GLU A 183 -7.38 -25.39 -7.71
CA GLU A 183 -7.61 -25.99 -9.03
C GLU A 183 -8.42 -25.05 -9.92
N GLN A 184 -9.45 -24.40 -9.40
CA GLN A 184 -10.26 -23.45 -10.17
C GLN A 184 -9.46 -22.21 -10.60
N ILE A 185 -8.56 -21.67 -9.76
CA ILE A 185 -7.67 -20.56 -10.12
C ILE A 185 -6.75 -20.98 -11.27
N GLU A 186 -6.16 -22.17 -11.20
CA GLU A 186 -5.28 -22.71 -12.23
C GLU A 186 -6.01 -22.96 -13.55
N GLU A 187 -7.19 -23.58 -13.51
CA GLU A 187 -7.95 -23.92 -14.72
C GLU A 187 -8.58 -22.70 -15.38
N VAL A 188 -9.13 -21.74 -14.60
CA VAL A 188 -9.93 -20.64 -15.14
C VAL A 188 -9.07 -19.41 -15.45
N ILE A 189 -8.06 -19.13 -14.62
CA ILE A 189 -7.21 -17.96 -14.73
C ILE A 189 -5.87 -18.30 -15.40
N GLY A 190 -5.36 -19.51 -15.16
CA GLY A 190 -4.04 -19.95 -15.61
C GLY A 190 -2.90 -19.49 -14.70
N LEU A 191 -3.19 -19.14 -13.45
CA LEU A 191 -2.20 -18.78 -12.45
C LEU A 191 -1.88 -19.97 -11.56
N ASP A 192 -0.60 -20.20 -11.26
CA ASP A 192 -0.19 -21.19 -10.26
C ASP A 192 -0.70 -20.80 -8.88
N ALA A 193 -1.56 -21.62 -8.30
CA ALA A 193 -2.16 -21.45 -6.98
C ALA A 193 -1.65 -22.47 -5.94
N SER A 194 -0.65 -23.29 -6.29
CA SER A 194 -0.07 -24.29 -5.39
C SER A 194 0.38 -23.66 -4.06
N ASP A 195 1.03 -22.49 -4.13
CA ASP A 195 1.56 -21.70 -3.02
C ASP A 195 0.60 -20.58 -2.57
N ALA A 196 -0.71 -20.70 -2.84
CA ALA A 196 -1.70 -19.72 -2.40
C ALA A 196 -1.70 -19.56 -0.88
N VAL A 197 -1.71 -18.33 -0.40
CA VAL A 197 -1.73 -18.02 1.03
C VAL A 197 -3.12 -18.25 1.58
N MET A 198 -3.26 -19.10 2.59
CA MET A 198 -4.55 -19.44 3.21
C MET A 198 -4.79 -18.56 4.44
N ILE A 199 -5.91 -17.81 4.46
CA ILE A 199 -6.20 -16.86 5.51
C ILE A 199 -7.66 -16.89 5.99
N SER A 200 -7.85 -16.35 7.19
CA SER A 200 -9.13 -15.80 7.61
C SER A 200 -8.92 -14.34 8.03
N ALA A 201 -9.29 -13.41 7.18
CA ALA A 201 -9.21 -11.99 7.50
C ALA A 201 -10.06 -11.64 8.73
N LYS A 202 -11.20 -12.32 8.91
CA LYS A 202 -12.08 -12.14 10.07
C LYS A 202 -11.39 -12.49 11.38
N THR A 203 -10.71 -13.63 11.45
CA THR A 203 -10.07 -14.15 12.67
C THR A 203 -8.61 -13.73 12.82
N GLY A 204 -7.99 -13.21 11.74
CA GLY A 204 -6.59 -12.79 11.71
C GLY A 204 -5.60 -13.92 11.40
N ILE A 205 -6.08 -15.13 11.07
CA ILE A 205 -5.23 -16.26 10.69
C ILE A 205 -4.55 -15.97 9.35
N GLY A 206 -3.23 -16.25 9.25
CA GLY A 206 -2.44 -16.16 8.02
C GLY A 206 -2.08 -14.74 7.58
N ILE A 207 -2.39 -13.69 8.31
CA ILE A 207 -2.11 -12.30 7.91
C ILE A 207 -0.60 -12.03 7.83
N ASP A 208 0.20 -12.58 8.75
CA ASP A 208 1.66 -12.47 8.69
C ASP A 208 2.23 -13.17 7.45
N ASP A 209 1.63 -14.26 7.02
CA ASP A 209 2.06 -14.98 5.81
C ASP A 209 1.74 -14.18 4.53
N VAL A 210 0.63 -13.42 4.52
CA VAL A 210 0.35 -12.47 3.43
C VAL A 210 1.41 -11.37 3.38
N LEU A 211 1.79 -10.78 4.53
CA LEU A 211 2.82 -9.74 4.60
C LEU A 211 4.18 -10.26 4.12
N GLU A 212 4.55 -11.48 4.51
CA GLU A 212 5.78 -12.13 4.02
C GLU A 212 5.70 -12.45 2.51
N ALA A 213 4.54 -12.91 2.02
CA ALA A 213 4.35 -13.16 0.59
C ALA A 213 4.49 -11.86 -0.23
N ILE A 214 3.95 -10.74 0.25
CA ILE A 214 4.14 -9.42 -0.38
C ILE A 214 5.63 -9.09 -0.49
N VAL A 215 6.38 -9.24 0.58
CA VAL A 215 7.81 -8.89 0.63
C VAL A 215 8.65 -9.80 -0.27
N THR A 216 8.37 -11.11 -0.26
CA THR A 216 9.22 -12.13 -0.91
C THR A 216 8.86 -12.36 -2.37
N ARG A 217 7.57 -12.24 -2.75
CA ARG A 217 7.10 -12.57 -4.10
C ARG A 217 6.94 -11.35 -4.99
N LEU A 218 6.48 -10.21 -4.45
CA LEU A 218 6.30 -9.02 -5.28
C LEU A 218 7.64 -8.34 -5.59
N PRO A 219 7.87 -7.91 -6.84
CA PRO A 219 9.09 -7.22 -7.20
C PRO A 219 9.13 -5.80 -6.62
N PRO A 220 10.34 -5.26 -6.35
CA PRO A 220 10.50 -3.85 -6.02
C PRO A 220 10.26 -2.98 -7.26
N PRO A 221 9.82 -1.72 -7.07
CA PRO A 221 9.71 -0.77 -8.17
C PRO A 221 11.07 -0.48 -8.79
N GLN A 222 11.08 -0.25 -10.10
CA GLN A 222 12.25 0.16 -10.83
C GLN A 222 12.26 1.67 -11.03
N GLY A 223 13.41 2.26 -11.33
CA GLY A 223 13.59 3.67 -11.64
C GLY A 223 14.96 4.20 -11.24
N ASP A 224 15.37 5.30 -11.85
CA ASP A 224 16.65 5.97 -11.61
C ASP A 224 16.44 7.28 -10.84
N ALA A 225 17.00 7.35 -9.63
CA ALA A 225 16.89 8.52 -8.76
C ALA A 225 17.65 9.76 -9.24
N ASP A 226 18.61 9.58 -10.14
CA ASP A 226 19.45 10.65 -10.68
C ASP A 226 19.01 11.12 -12.10
N ALA A 227 18.05 10.39 -12.69
CA ALA A 227 17.40 10.80 -13.94
C ALA A 227 16.52 12.06 -13.75
N PRO A 228 16.11 12.73 -14.83
CA PRO A 228 15.11 13.79 -14.79
C PRO A 228 13.82 13.30 -14.16
N LEU A 229 13.16 14.16 -13.37
CA LEU A 229 11.89 13.82 -12.72
C LEU A 229 10.86 13.36 -13.75
N LYS A 230 10.31 12.18 -13.52
CA LYS A 230 9.18 11.60 -14.23
C LYS A 230 8.26 10.96 -13.20
N ALA A 231 7.11 11.55 -12.96
CA ALA A 231 6.11 10.99 -12.06
C ALA A 231 4.76 10.89 -12.77
N MET A 232 3.99 9.86 -12.42
CA MET A 232 2.67 9.60 -12.97
C MET A 232 1.62 10.21 -12.06
N LEU A 233 0.72 11.01 -12.61
CA LEU A 233 -0.47 11.49 -11.92
C LEU A 233 -1.50 10.36 -11.88
N VAL A 234 -1.71 9.79 -10.69
CA VAL A 234 -2.62 8.65 -10.49
C VAL A 234 -4.05 9.11 -10.30
N ASP A 235 -4.27 10.11 -9.46
CA ASP A 235 -5.59 10.70 -9.19
C ASP A 235 -5.48 12.15 -8.75
N SER A 236 -6.57 12.89 -8.82
CA SER A 236 -6.66 14.25 -8.27
C SER A 236 -8.08 14.56 -7.81
N TRP A 237 -8.20 15.29 -6.72
CA TRP A 237 -9.50 15.72 -6.18
C TRP A 237 -9.41 17.08 -5.52
N TYR A 238 -10.53 17.72 -5.36
CA TYR A 238 -10.63 18.97 -4.64
C TYR A 238 -10.92 18.72 -3.17
N ASP A 239 -10.10 19.28 -2.31
CA ASP A 239 -10.29 19.35 -0.85
C ASP A 239 -10.62 20.78 -0.47
N THR A 240 -11.62 20.98 0.41
CA THR A 240 -12.10 22.32 0.79
C THR A 240 -11.06 23.16 1.53
N TYR A 241 -10.09 22.52 2.19
CA TYR A 241 -9.04 23.18 2.96
C TYR A 241 -7.70 23.25 2.23
N LEU A 242 -7.38 22.23 1.45
CA LEU A 242 -6.07 22.06 0.79
C LEU A 242 -6.08 22.48 -0.68
N GLY A 243 -7.26 22.72 -1.26
CA GLY A 243 -7.40 22.89 -2.71
C GLY A 243 -7.28 21.57 -3.46
N VAL A 244 -6.72 21.59 -4.66
CA VAL A 244 -6.51 20.36 -5.42
C VAL A 244 -5.36 19.55 -4.81
N VAL A 245 -5.68 18.33 -4.39
CA VAL A 245 -4.72 17.31 -3.93
C VAL A 245 -4.44 16.38 -5.09
N VAL A 246 -3.17 16.18 -5.41
CA VAL A 246 -2.71 15.30 -6.49
C VAL A 246 -2.06 14.07 -5.89
N LEU A 247 -2.60 12.89 -6.18
CA LEU A 247 -1.97 11.59 -5.89
C LEU A 247 -1.05 11.23 -7.05
N PHE A 248 0.18 10.88 -6.78
CA PHE A 248 1.17 10.56 -7.80
C PHE A 248 2.08 9.41 -7.38
N ARG A 249 2.73 8.82 -8.38
CA ARG A 249 3.83 7.86 -8.20
C ARG A 249 5.07 8.37 -8.93
N VAL A 250 6.21 8.38 -8.25
CA VAL A 250 7.50 8.69 -8.87
C VAL A 250 7.98 7.47 -9.65
N ILE A 251 8.31 7.66 -10.92
CA ILE A 251 8.94 6.66 -11.78
C ILE A 251 10.46 6.86 -11.77
N ASP A 252 10.93 8.05 -12.19
CA ASP A 252 12.33 8.41 -12.20
C ASP A 252 12.54 9.77 -11.51
N GLY A 253 13.77 10.02 -11.08
CA GLY A 253 14.13 11.28 -10.46
C GLY A 253 13.61 11.42 -9.03
N ARG A 254 13.43 12.66 -8.62
CA ARG A 254 12.95 12.98 -7.25
C ARG A 254 12.03 14.18 -7.28
N LEU A 255 10.92 14.07 -6.54
CA LEU A 255 10.03 15.18 -6.25
C LEU A 255 10.33 15.75 -4.87
N ARG A 256 10.36 17.08 -4.74
CA ARG A 256 10.69 17.77 -3.49
C ARG A 256 9.68 18.86 -3.19
N LYS A 257 9.48 19.12 -1.92
CA LYS A 257 8.73 20.30 -1.47
C LYS A 257 9.41 21.58 -1.97
N GLY A 258 8.64 22.57 -2.40
CA GLY A 258 9.13 23.83 -2.99
C GLY A 258 9.68 23.71 -4.42
N GLN A 259 9.64 22.51 -5.03
CA GLN A 259 10.08 22.32 -6.42
C GLN A 259 9.02 22.85 -7.38
N ARG A 260 9.48 23.54 -8.46
CA ARG A 260 8.61 23.91 -9.57
C ARG A 260 8.50 22.75 -10.54
N ILE A 261 7.27 22.33 -10.75
CA ILE A 261 6.89 21.20 -11.61
C ILE A 261 6.08 21.68 -12.81
N LYS A 262 6.05 20.84 -13.83
CA LYS A 262 5.23 21.03 -15.02
C LYS A 262 4.45 19.77 -15.33
N MET A 263 3.16 19.91 -15.62
CA MET A 263 2.32 18.87 -16.21
C MET A 263 2.58 18.83 -17.71
N LEU A 264 3.00 17.71 -18.27
CA LEU A 264 3.36 17.65 -19.69
C LEU A 264 2.12 17.72 -20.60
N GLY A 265 1.02 17.10 -20.20
CA GLY A 265 -0.21 17.04 -21.01
C GLY A 265 -0.96 18.37 -21.06
N THR A 266 -1.10 19.07 -19.94
CA THR A 266 -1.79 20.36 -19.85
C THR A 266 -0.84 21.55 -20.07
N GLY A 267 0.47 21.37 -19.86
CA GLY A 267 1.46 22.44 -19.92
C GLY A 267 1.48 23.34 -18.68
N ALA A 268 0.59 23.12 -17.71
CA ALA A 268 0.49 23.91 -16.49
C ALA A 268 1.72 23.70 -15.59
N ALA A 269 2.20 24.77 -14.96
CA ALA A 269 3.36 24.74 -14.08
C ALA A 269 3.00 25.30 -12.70
N TYR A 270 3.45 24.62 -11.65
CA TYR A 270 3.13 24.93 -10.27
C TYR A 270 4.35 24.74 -9.37
N GLU A 271 4.34 25.39 -8.22
CA GLU A 271 5.29 25.13 -7.13
C GLU A 271 4.63 24.28 -6.07
N ILE A 272 5.33 23.25 -5.59
CA ILE A 272 4.80 22.33 -4.59
C ILE A 272 4.79 23.00 -3.22
N ASP A 273 3.61 23.25 -2.67
CA ASP A 273 3.42 23.81 -1.35
C ASP A 273 3.62 22.77 -0.26
N ARG A 274 2.97 21.60 -0.44
CA ARG A 274 3.00 20.49 0.49
C ARG A 274 3.25 19.19 -0.25
N LEU A 275 4.13 18.35 0.29
CA LEU A 275 4.44 17.02 -0.22
C LEU A 275 4.29 16.02 0.92
N GLY A 276 3.72 14.86 0.68
CA GLY A 276 3.53 13.88 1.75
C GLY A 276 3.05 12.51 1.28
N VAL A 277 2.74 11.67 2.26
CA VAL A 277 2.22 10.30 2.09
C VAL A 277 1.01 10.08 2.99
N PHE A 278 0.18 9.10 2.65
CA PHE A 278 -0.96 8.68 3.48
C PHE A 278 -0.56 7.46 4.33
N THR A 279 -0.70 7.56 5.69
CA THR A 279 -0.31 6.51 6.65
C THR A 279 -1.35 6.19 7.73
N PRO A 280 -2.55 5.90 7.53
CA PRO A 280 -3.69 6.43 6.77
C PRO A 280 -3.89 7.94 6.85
N LYS A 281 -3.31 8.63 7.87
CA LYS A 281 -3.32 10.09 7.97
C LYS A 281 -2.25 10.69 7.06
N MET A 282 -2.45 11.91 6.61
CA MET A 282 -1.45 12.65 5.84
C MET A 282 -0.21 12.94 6.68
N VAL A 283 0.96 12.55 6.20
CA VAL A 283 2.25 12.85 6.82
C VAL A 283 3.14 13.55 5.80
N ASP A 284 3.70 14.71 6.20
CA ASP A 284 4.55 15.52 5.33
C ASP A 284 5.92 14.86 5.12
N MET A 285 6.44 15.01 3.90
CA MET A 285 7.74 14.53 3.46
C MET A 285 8.50 15.65 2.78
N GLU A 286 9.83 15.66 2.92
CA GLU A 286 10.69 16.64 2.23
C GLU A 286 10.96 16.23 0.78
N SER A 287 11.01 14.93 0.51
CA SER A 287 11.22 14.40 -0.85
C SER A 287 10.69 12.99 -1.00
N LEU A 288 10.27 12.65 -2.22
CA LEU A 288 9.91 11.30 -2.65
C LEU A 288 10.73 10.94 -3.90
N GLY A 289 11.14 9.68 -4.00
CA GLY A 289 11.96 9.15 -5.09
C GLY A 289 11.32 7.99 -5.83
N PRO A 290 12.06 7.32 -6.75
CA PRO A 290 11.52 6.25 -7.58
C PRO A 290 10.79 5.18 -6.80
N GLY A 291 9.60 4.79 -7.28
CA GLY A 291 8.72 3.81 -6.66
C GLY A 291 7.88 4.32 -5.50
N GLU A 292 8.14 5.50 -4.97
CA GLU A 292 7.33 6.04 -3.89
C GLU A 292 6.03 6.64 -4.40
N VAL A 293 4.95 6.37 -3.66
CA VAL A 293 3.61 6.92 -3.90
C VAL A 293 3.32 7.96 -2.83
N GLY A 294 2.79 9.10 -3.23
CA GLY A 294 2.49 10.20 -2.33
C GLY A 294 1.50 11.19 -2.90
N PHE A 295 1.28 12.25 -2.16
CA PHE A 295 0.45 13.36 -2.59
C PHE A 295 1.22 14.67 -2.54
N PHE A 296 0.77 15.64 -3.33
CA PHE A 296 1.16 17.04 -3.15
C PHE A 296 -0.04 17.97 -3.32
N THR A 297 0.14 19.19 -2.80
CA THR A 297 -0.68 20.34 -3.11
C THR A 297 0.21 21.45 -3.67
N ALA A 298 -0.32 22.25 -4.58
CA ALA A 298 0.46 23.26 -5.29
C ALA A 298 -0.39 24.49 -5.66
N SER A 299 -1.31 24.88 -4.78
CA SER A 299 -2.24 26.00 -4.99
C SER A 299 -3.01 25.94 -6.32
N ILE A 300 -3.26 24.73 -6.82
CA ILE A 300 -4.00 24.46 -8.05
C ILE A 300 -5.47 24.77 -7.78
N LYS A 301 -6.08 25.59 -8.67
CA LYS A 301 -7.46 26.04 -8.48
C LYS A 301 -8.48 25.16 -9.18
N GLU A 302 -8.09 24.57 -10.30
CA GLU A 302 -8.98 23.79 -11.15
C GLU A 302 -8.45 22.35 -11.31
N VAL A 303 -9.28 21.36 -11.03
CA VAL A 303 -8.96 19.94 -11.24
C VAL A 303 -8.63 19.64 -12.72
N ALA A 304 -9.20 20.44 -13.64
CA ALA A 304 -8.93 20.31 -15.07
C ALA A 304 -7.45 20.45 -15.45
N ASP A 305 -6.67 21.18 -14.64
CA ASP A 305 -5.22 21.35 -14.84
C ASP A 305 -4.42 20.09 -14.44
N THR A 306 -5.04 19.16 -13.71
CA THR A 306 -4.44 17.92 -13.22
C THR A 306 -5.09 16.71 -13.87
N ARG A 307 -4.84 16.56 -15.16
CA ARG A 307 -5.40 15.44 -15.93
C ARG A 307 -4.81 14.12 -15.45
N VAL A 308 -5.67 13.20 -15.04
CA VAL A 308 -5.27 11.85 -14.60
C VAL A 308 -4.51 11.12 -15.71
N GLY A 309 -3.39 10.48 -15.35
CA GLY A 309 -2.46 9.85 -16.30
C GLY A 309 -1.43 10.80 -16.90
N ASP A 310 -1.47 12.10 -16.58
CA ASP A 310 -0.46 13.04 -17.04
C ASP A 310 0.90 12.75 -16.40
N THR A 311 1.94 13.26 -17.06
CA THR A 311 3.32 13.16 -16.58
C THR A 311 3.73 14.44 -15.89
N ILE A 312 4.15 14.30 -14.64
CA ILE A 312 4.70 15.38 -13.83
C ILE A 312 6.22 15.37 -14.00
N THR A 313 6.81 16.51 -14.33
CA THR A 313 8.24 16.66 -14.50
C THR A 313 8.77 17.94 -13.87
N ASP A 314 10.09 18.09 -13.78
CA ASP A 314 10.72 19.35 -13.35
C ASP A 314 10.57 20.42 -14.42
N GLU A 315 10.18 21.65 -14.03
CA GLU A 315 9.97 22.75 -14.99
C GLU A 315 11.26 23.15 -15.72
N LYS A 316 12.43 23.11 -15.02
CA LYS A 316 13.72 23.55 -15.57
C LYS A 316 14.44 22.46 -16.34
N LYS A 317 14.22 21.19 -15.94
CA LYS A 317 14.84 20.01 -16.56
C LYS A 317 13.76 18.96 -16.85
N PRO A 318 12.86 19.23 -17.80
CA PRO A 318 11.78 18.32 -18.09
C PRO A 318 12.30 17.01 -18.69
N THR A 319 11.58 15.90 -18.39
CA THR A 319 11.79 14.64 -19.10
C THR A 319 11.44 14.80 -20.58
N ALA A 320 12.17 14.12 -21.45
CA ALA A 320 11.96 14.20 -22.91
C ALA A 320 10.71 13.42 -23.34
N GLU A 321 10.36 12.34 -22.64
CA GLU A 321 9.29 11.44 -23.01
C GLU A 321 8.20 11.39 -21.93
N PRO A 322 6.95 11.74 -22.27
CA PRO A 322 5.83 11.56 -21.37
C PRO A 322 5.54 10.06 -21.14
N LEU A 323 4.92 9.75 -20.04
CA LEU A 323 4.32 8.44 -19.81
C LEU A 323 3.12 8.25 -20.77
N PRO A 324 2.76 7.00 -21.13
CA PRO A 324 1.69 6.74 -22.10
C PRO A 324 0.32 7.27 -21.63
N GLY A 325 0.16 7.58 -20.35
CA GLY A 325 -1.09 8.05 -19.78
C GLY A 325 -2.16 6.95 -19.72
N PHE A 326 -3.37 7.34 -19.31
CA PHE A 326 -4.51 6.43 -19.29
C PHE A 326 -5.43 6.68 -20.50
N ARG A 327 -6.11 5.61 -20.92
CA ARG A 327 -7.18 5.73 -21.91
C ARG A 327 -8.29 6.63 -21.32
N PRO A 328 -8.90 7.53 -22.11
CA PRO A 328 -10.01 8.35 -21.62
C PRO A 328 -11.14 7.46 -21.09
N ALA A 329 -11.74 7.84 -19.97
CA ALA A 329 -12.94 7.18 -19.46
C ALA A 329 -14.05 7.30 -20.49
N GLN A 330 -14.71 6.18 -20.79
CA GLN A 330 -15.90 6.19 -21.66
C GLN A 330 -17.15 6.26 -20.79
N PRO A 331 -18.15 7.09 -21.15
CA PRO A 331 -19.41 7.12 -20.43
C PRO A 331 -20.08 5.75 -20.50
N VAL A 332 -20.45 5.19 -19.33
CA VAL A 332 -21.17 3.91 -19.23
C VAL A 332 -22.65 4.09 -18.90
N VAL A 333 -23.04 5.30 -18.47
CA VAL A 333 -24.42 5.65 -18.14
C VAL A 333 -24.81 6.93 -18.87
N PHE A 334 -25.93 6.92 -19.54
CA PHE A 334 -26.54 8.07 -20.22
C PHE A 334 -27.86 8.40 -19.54
N CYS A 335 -28.01 9.63 -19.02
CA CYS A 335 -29.25 10.13 -18.44
C CYS A 335 -29.83 11.24 -19.32
N GLY A 336 -31.11 11.16 -19.62
CA GLY A 336 -31.88 12.30 -20.16
C GLY A 336 -32.23 13.24 -19.00
N LEU A 337 -31.99 14.53 -19.18
CA LEU A 337 -32.38 15.59 -18.24
C LEU A 337 -33.61 16.31 -18.79
#